data_564aa2fbc900be8699752cd93a689039
#
_entry.id   564aa2fbc900be8699752cd93a689039
#
_cell.length_a   1.000
_cell.length_b   1.000
_cell.length_c   1.000
_cell.angle_alpha   90.00
_cell.angle_beta   90.00
_cell.angle_gamma   90.00
#
_symmetry.space_group_name_H-M   'P 1'
#
loop_
_entity.id
_entity.type
_entity.pdbx_description
1 polymer ?
#
loop_
_entity_poly.entity_id
_entity_poly.type
_entity_poly.pdbx_seq_one_letter_code
_entity_poly.pdbx_strand_id
1 'polypeptide(L)'
;MLHIKETNPFQVIEDVYSREAELGILHFFDAQKDYFLNSFRSHNLKYEKHYERKFLIATSKDGELAKMEHIDRNILKKYVAVIYGDYEIPSASYETITKFSDIVLPYKRVYVYDRASAMEILQHAPNTYMWITGLHSDTIKQYQLKLRECSDVNVTDLGYLVYASDKKLSWSTEKLLDKMLQVDWTEDIS
;
A
#
# COMPACT_ATOMS: atom_id res chain seq x y z
N MET A 1 0.38 18.37 19.86
CA MET A 1 1.42 18.17 18.81
C MET A 1 1.13 16.83 18.14
N LEU A 2 1.16 16.75 16.81
CA LEU A 2 0.97 15.50 16.07
C LEU A 2 2.34 15.05 15.54
N HIS A 3 2.69 13.77 15.77
CA HIS A 3 3.86 13.14 15.20
C HIS A 3 3.39 12.05 14.24
N ILE A 4 3.94 12.02 13.02
CA ILE A 4 3.66 11.01 12.02
C ILE A 4 4.95 10.27 11.71
N LYS A 5 4.92 8.94 11.79
CA LYS A 5 6.02 8.03 11.45
C LYS A 5 5.55 7.12 10.31
N GLU A 6 6.30 7.06 9.23
CA GLU A 6 6.08 6.09 8.15
C GLU A 6 6.97 4.87 8.40
N THR A 7 6.38 3.67 8.37
CA THR A 7 7.08 2.41 8.61
C THR A 7 6.29 1.23 8.02
N ASN A 8 6.81 0.00 8.15
CA ASN A 8 6.13 -1.20 7.67
C ASN A 8 4.97 -1.63 8.57
N PRO A 9 4.01 -2.45 8.09
CA PRO A 9 2.81 -2.84 8.84
C PRO A 9 3.09 -3.53 10.18
N PHE A 10 4.19 -4.28 10.29
CA PHE A 10 4.54 -4.98 11.54
C PHE A 10 4.98 -4.01 12.61
N GLN A 11 5.83 -3.05 12.22
CA GLN A 11 6.27 -2.01 13.14
C GLN A 11 5.10 -1.13 13.58
N VAL A 12 4.11 -0.88 12.71
CA VAL A 12 2.87 -0.17 13.11
C VAL A 12 2.15 -0.91 14.23
N ILE A 13 2.00 -2.24 14.14
CA ILE A 13 1.37 -3.04 15.20
C ILE A 13 2.16 -2.93 16.51
N GLU A 14 3.48 -3.08 16.45
CA GLU A 14 4.35 -2.99 17.62
C GLU A 14 4.31 -1.59 18.26
N ASP A 15 4.36 -0.53 17.46
CA ASP A 15 4.31 0.85 17.95
C ASP A 15 2.97 1.14 18.67
N VAL A 16 1.85 0.61 18.17
CA VAL A 16 0.54 0.76 18.82
C VAL A 16 0.45 -0.12 20.07
N TYR A 17 0.95 -1.34 20.02
CA TYR A 17 0.97 -2.26 21.15
C TYR A 17 1.83 -1.71 22.31
N SER A 18 3.04 -1.23 22.01
CA SER A 18 3.96 -0.64 22.99
C SER A 18 3.54 0.76 23.46
N ARG A 19 2.51 1.37 22.90
CA ARG A 19 2.02 2.72 23.20
C ARG A 19 2.93 3.85 22.70
N GLU A 20 3.84 3.58 21.80
CA GLU A 20 4.62 4.59 21.09
C GLU A 20 3.75 5.37 20.09
N ALA A 21 2.70 4.72 19.55
CA ALA A 21 1.67 5.35 18.75
C ALA A 21 0.27 5.14 19.35
N GLU A 22 -0.61 6.14 19.25
CA GLU A 22 -2.01 6.01 19.65
C GLU A 22 -2.88 5.39 18.55
N LEU A 23 -2.55 5.65 17.29
CA LEU A 23 -3.27 5.20 16.10
C LEU A 23 -2.27 4.70 15.07
N GLY A 24 -2.51 3.52 14.56
CA GLY A 24 -1.80 2.93 13.44
C GLY A 24 -2.67 2.90 12.18
N ILE A 25 -2.06 3.19 11.04
CA ILE A 25 -2.67 3.05 9.73
C ILE A 25 -1.82 2.03 8.98
N LEU A 26 -2.40 0.92 8.60
CA LEU A 26 -1.67 -0.11 7.89
C LEU A 26 -2.52 -0.71 6.77
N HIS A 27 -1.85 -1.28 5.80
CA HIS A 27 -2.49 -1.96 4.68
C HIS A 27 -1.74 -3.24 4.33
N PHE A 28 -2.46 -4.19 3.77
CA PHE A 28 -1.94 -5.50 3.42
C PHE A 28 -2.82 -6.16 2.34
N PHE A 29 -2.29 -7.15 1.65
CA PHE A 29 -3.04 -7.93 0.67
C PHE A 29 -4.18 -8.71 1.31
N ASP A 30 -5.28 -8.87 0.61
CA ASP A 30 -6.45 -9.67 1.03
C ASP A 30 -6.06 -11.09 1.48
N ALA A 31 -5.08 -11.71 0.83
CA ALA A 31 -4.54 -13.01 1.21
C ALA A 31 -3.85 -13.04 2.58
N GLN A 32 -3.45 -11.89 3.13
CA GLN A 32 -2.83 -11.75 4.45
C GLN A 32 -3.85 -11.39 5.55
N LYS A 33 -5.13 -11.27 5.20
CA LYS A 33 -6.18 -10.78 6.11
C LYS A 33 -6.23 -11.55 7.42
N ASP A 34 -6.29 -12.87 7.37
CA ASP A 34 -6.41 -13.69 8.58
C ASP A 34 -5.18 -13.53 9.48
N TYR A 35 -3.99 -13.44 8.89
CA TYR A 35 -2.76 -13.19 9.63
C TYR A 35 -2.83 -11.87 10.41
N PHE A 36 -3.14 -10.76 9.74
CA PHE A 36 -3.18 -9.44 10.38
C PHE A 36 -4.32 -9.31 11.39
N LEU A 37 -5.52 -9.83 11.09
CA LEU A 37 -6.63 -9.82 12.05
C LEU A 37 -6.34 -10.65 13.30
N ASN A 38 -5.65 -11.79 13.17
CA ASN A 38 -5.20 -12.57 14.32
C ASN A 38 -4.11 -11.83 15.11
N SER A 39 -3.18 -11.14 14.41
CA SER A 39 -2.18 -10.30 15.06
C SER A 39 -2.82 -9.16 15.86
N PHE A 40 -3.83 -8.46 15.31
CA PHE A 40 -4.55 -7.41 16.05
C PHE A 40 -5.19 -7.97 17.33
N ARG A 41 -5.84 -9.13 17.25
CA ARG A 41 -6.47 -9.76 18.42
C ARG A 41 -5.45 -10.19 19.47
N SER A 42 -4.32 -10.79 19.06
CA SER A 42 -3.28 -11.25 19.98
C SER A 42 -2.58 -10.09 20.71
N HIS A 43 -2.52 -8.92 20.10
CA HIS A 43 -2.00 -7.69 20.70
C HIS A 43 -3.07 -6.84 21.40
N ASN A 44 -4.31 -7.38 21.55
CA ASN A 44 -5.43 -6.66 22.17
C ASN A 44 -5.69 -5.29 21.54
N LEU A 45 -5.65 -5.21 20.21
CA LEU A 45 -5.93 -4.00 19.44
C LEU A 45 -7.37 -4.00 18.93
N LYS A 46 -8.03 -2.85 18.97
CA LYS A 46 -9.22 -2.56 18.18
C LYS A 46 -8.79 -2.19 16.77
N TYR A 47 -9.65 -2.52 15.80
CA TYR A 47 -9.38 -2.22 14.41
C TYR A 47 -10.66 -1.88 13.66
N GLU A 48 -10.55 -0.93 12.73
CA GLU A 48 -11.62 -0.49 11.83
C GLU A 48 -11.14 -0.65 10.40
N LYS A 49 -11.96 -1.25 9.53
CA LYS A 49 -11.66 -1.29 8.11
C LYS A 49 -11.78 0.12 7.54
N HIS A 50 -10.72 0.58 6.91
CA HIS A 50 -10.63 1.92 6.37
C HIS A 50 -10.96 1.97 4.88
N TYR A 51 -10.38 1.05 4.10
CA TYR A 51 -10.68 0.89 2.68
C TYR A 51 -10.44 -0.53 2.17
N GLU A 52 -10.94 -0.78 0.97
CA GLU A 52 -10.64 -1.95 0.17
C GLU A 52 -10.50 -1.50 -1.28
N ARG A 53 -9.34 -1.74 -1.89
CA ARG A 53 -9.02 -1.25 -3.22
C ARG A 53 -8.28 -2.29 -4.05
N LYS A 54 -8.52 -2.27 -5.35
CA LYS A 54 -7.70 -3.04 -6.29
C LYS A 54 -6.34 -2.41 -6.47
N PHE A 55 -5.34 -3.25 -6.69
CA PHE A 55 -4.03 -2.76 -7.10
C PHE A 55 -4.07 -2.23 -8.53
N LEU A 56 -3.40 -1.10 -8.70
CA LEU A 56 -3.16 -0.45 -9.98
C LEU A 56 -1.64 -0.41 -10.23
N ILE A 57 -1.28 -0.06 -11.44
CA ILE A 57 0.09 0.21 -11.83
C ILE A 57 0.25 1.72 -11.96
N ALA A 58 1.18 2.31 -11.23
CA ALA A 58 1.68 3.66 -11.48
C ALA A 58 2.90 3.59 -12.41
N THR A 59 2.93 4.41 -13.43
CA THR A 59 4.04 4.54 -14.39
C THR A 59 4.15 5.97 -14.87
N SER A 60 5.27 6.35 -15.50
CA SER A 60 5.40 7.65 -16.14
C SER A 60 4.29 7.86 -17.19
N LYS A 61 3.68 9.04 -17.21
CA LYS A 61 2.68 9.38 -18.25
C LYS A 61 3.24 9.33 -19.67
N ASP A 62 4.56 9.53 -19.82
CA ASP A 62 5.25 9.56 -21.11
C ASP A 62 5.75 8.17 -21.52
N GLY A 63 5.69 7.18 -20.60
CA GLY A 63 6.10 5.80 -20.83
C GLY A 63 5.17 5.05 -21.79
N GLU A 64 5.64 3.92 -22.30
CA GLU A 64 4.86 3.06 -23.18
C GLU A 64 3.66 2.43 -22.43
N LEU A 65 3.85 2.00 -21.17
CA LEU A 65 2.78 1.43 -20.34
C LEU A 65 1.58 2.38 -20.20
N ALA A 66 1.84 3.70 -20.11
CA ALA A 66 0.78 4.69 -20.01
C ALA A 66 -0.12 4.76 -21.25
N LYS A 67 0.40 4.39 -22.40
CA LYS A 67 -0.24 4.49 -23.74
C LYS A 67 -0.86 3.18 -24.19
N MET A 68 -0.54 2.04 -23.55
CA MET A 68 -1.06 0.74 -23.91
C MET A 68 -2.56 0.66 -23.62
N GLU A 69 -3.34 0.09 -24.51
CA GLU A 69 -4.76 -0.17 -24.28
C GLU A 69 -4.96 -1.29 -23.25
N HIS A 70 -4.13 -2.30 -23.29
CA HIS A 70 -4.20 -3.48 -22.44
C HIS A 70 -2.83 -3.79 -21.81
N ILE A 71 -2.84 -4.08 -20.51
CA ILE A 71 -1.64 -4.46 -19.75
C ILE A 71 -1.94 -5.75 -19.00
N ASP A 72 -1.07 -6.75 -19.15
CA ASP A 72 -1.07 -7.98 -18.38
C ASP A 72 0.30 -8.23 -17.72
N ARG A 73 0.42 -9.25 -16.87
CA ARG A 73 1.68 -9.61 -16.21
C ARG A 73 2.80 -9.99 -17.18
N ASN A 74 2.50 -10.53 -18.35
CA ASN A 74 3.54 -10.89 -19.35
C ASN A 74 4.14 -9.64 -19.97
N ILE A 75 3.34 -8.60 -20.19
CA ILE A 75 3.84 -7.28 -20.61
C ILE A 75 4.75 -6.71 -19.55
N LEU A 76 4.34 -6.74 -18.28
CA LEU A 76 5.10 -6.18 -17.16
C LEU A 76 6.48 -6.83 -16.95
N LYS A 77 6.69 -8.09 -17.36
CA LYS A 77 8.01 -8.75 -17.33
C LYS A 77 9.10 -8.03 -18.16
N LYS A 78 8.71 -7.18 -19.10
CA LYS A 78 9.64 -6.38 -19.90
C LYS A 78 10.13 -5.12 -19.17
N TYR A 79 9.38 -4.67 -18.17
CA TYR A 79 9.59 -3.44 -17.42
C TYR A 79 10.26 -3.70 -16.08
N VAL A 80 10.71 -2.65 -15.40
CA VAL A 80 11.37 -2.72 -14.11
C VAL A 80 10.37 -2.29 -13.04
N ALA A 81 10.12 -3.16 -12.07
CA ALA A 81 9.27 -2.84 -10.93
C ALA A 81 10.04 -2.01 -9.90
N VAL A 82 9.44 -0.94 -9.42
CA VAL A 82 9.89 -0.19 -8.24
C VAL A 82 9.17 -0.78 -7.04
N ILE A 83 9.90 -1.28 -6.05
CA ILE A 83 9.33 -1.91 -4.86
C ILE A 83 10.03 -1.40 -3.58
N TYR A 84 9.29 -1.37 -2.48
CA TYR A 84 9.88 -1.04 -1.18
C TYR A 84 10.75 -2.19 -0.67
N GLY A 85 11.99 -1.88 -0.28
CA GLY A 85 12.97 -2.88 0.15
C GLY A 85 12.76 -3.40 1.58
N ASP A 86 11.97 -2.71 2.39
CA ASP A 86 11.61 -3.06 3.77
C ASP A 86 10.27 -3.80 3.89
N TYR A 87 9.65 -4.12 2.75
CA TYR A 87 8.40 -4.89 2.72
C TYR A 87 8.72 -6.39 2.85
N GLU A 88 8.62 -6.93 4.05
CA GLU A 88 8.69 -8.36 4.30
C GLU A 88 7.28 -8.98 4.26
N ILE A 89 7.17 -10.16 3.64
CA ILE A 89 5.95 -10.97 3.69
C ILE A 89 6.19 -12.06 4.75
N PRO A 90 5.69 -11.89 5.99
CA PRO A 90 5.88 -12.93 6.97
C PRO A 90 4.98 -14.11 6.66
N SER A 91 5.53 -15.30 6.81
CA SER A 91 4.80 -16.58 6.90
C SER A 91 3.71 -16.78 5.86
N ALA A 92 3.82 -16.18 4.69
CA ALA A 92 2.90 -16.46 3.61
C ALA A 92 3.07 -17.93 3.20
N SER A 93 1.95 -18.63 3.02
CA SER A 93 2.00 -20.00 2.50
C SER A 93 2.66 -20.00 1.12
N TYR A 94 3.29 -21.12 0.76
CA TYR A 94 3.89 -21.27 -0.58
C TYR A 94 2.90 -20.93 -1.69
N GLU A 95 1.64 -21.29 -1.51
CA GLU A 95 0.54 -20.97 -2.43
C GLU A 95 0.31 -19.45 -2.55
N THR A 96 0.32 -18.73 -1.43
CA THR A 96 0.20 -17.27 -1.40
C THR A 96 1.39 -16.61 -2.09
N ILE A 97 2.63 -17.05 -1.78
CA ILE A 97 3.83 -16.53 -2.42
C ILE A 97 3.78 -16.76 -3.93
N THR A 98 3.36 -17.94 -4.37
CA THR A 98 3.28 -18.28 -5.79
C THR A 98 2.21 -17.46 -6.50
N LYS A 99 1.04 -17.26 -5.88
CA LYS A 99 -0.06 -16.47 -6.44
C LYS A 99 0.30 -14.99 -6.63
N PHE A 100 1.12 -14.44 -5.73
CA PHE A 100 1.52 -13.02 -5.74
C PHE A 100 2.97 -12.79 -6.14
N SER A 101 3.71 -13.83 -6.53
CA SER A 101 5.16 -13.73 -6.80
C SER A 101 5.51 -12.65 -7.82
N ASP A 102 4.71 -12.49 -8.86
CA ASP A 102 4.96 -11.50 -9.90
C ASP A 102 4.74 -10.05 -9.40
N ILE A 103 3.92 -9.88 -8.36
CA ILE A 103 3.66 -8.57 -7.73
C ILE A 103 4.74 -8.27 -6.69
N VAL A 104 5.08 -9.27 -5.88
CA VAL A 104 5.98 -9.10 -4.74
C VAL A 104 7.45 -9.26 -5.12
N LEU A 105 7.76 -10.16 -6.06
CA LEU A 105 9.13 -10.49 -6.49
C LEU A 105 9.24 -10.48 -8.04
N PRO A 106 8.97 -9.36 -8.70
CA PRO A 106 9.12 -9.27 -10.16
C PRO A 106 10.56 -9.53 -10.58
N TYR A 107 10.75 -10.10 -11.77
CA TYR A 107 12.07 -10.50 -12.27
C TYR A 107 13.05 -9.33 -12.36
N LYS A 108 12.60 -8.19 -12.91
CA LYS A 108 13.37 -6.94 -12.96
C LYS A 108 12.82 -6.00 -11.90
N ARG A 109 13.64 -5.59 -10.96
CA ARG A 109 13.20 -4.71 -9.86
C ARG A 109 14.31 -3.79 -9.38
N VAL A 110 13.89 -2.66 -8.83
CA VAL A 110 14.72 -1.74 -8.06
C VAL A 110 14.09 -1.57 -6.69
N TYR A 111 14.91 -1.61 -5.66
CA TYR A 111 14.47 -1.40 -4.29
C TYR A 111 14.59 0.06 -3.91
N VAL A 112 13.56 0.58 -3.28
CA VAL A 112 13.52 1.92 -2.68
C VAL A 112 13.13 1.82 -1.21
N TYR A 113 13.49 2.82 -0.42
CA TYR A 113 13.22 2.83 1.03
C TYR A 113 12.46 4.08 1.48
N ASP A 114 12.07 4.91 0.53
CA ASP A 114 11.25 6.10 0.76
C ASP A 114 10.37 6.42 -0.45
N ARG A 115 9.28 7.14 -0.17
CA ARG A 115 8.28 7.47 -1.18
C ARG A 115 8.80 8.45 -2.24
N ALA A 116 9.64 9.42 -1.85
CA ALA A 116 10.12 10.42 -2.78
C ALA A 116 11.00 9.78 -3.87
N SER A 117 11.94 8.91 -3.48
CA SER A 117 12.76 8.14 -4.43
C SER A 117 11.92 7.28 -5.36
N ALA A 118 10.84 6.64 -4.86
CA ALA A 118 9.93 5.87 -5.70
C ALA A 118 9.28 6.74 -6.78
N MET A 119 8.73 7.90 -6.40
CA MET A 119 8.06 8.82 -7.32
C MET A 119 9.02 9.41 -8.35
N GLU A 120 10.23 9.80 -7.94
CA GLU A 120 11.28 10.30 -8.83
C GLU A 120 11.70 9.26 -9.89
N ILE A 121 11.88 8.00 -9.48
CA ILE A 121 12.19 6.92 -10.41
C ILE A 121 11.05 6.72 -11.41
N LEU A 122 9.80 6.68 -10.95
CA LEU A 122 8.64 6.52 -11.83
C LEU A 122 8.53 7.67 -12.84
N GLN A 123 8.79 8.91 -12.42
CA GLN A 123 8.74 10.09 -13.27
C GLN A 123 9.81 10.05 -14.35
N HIS A 124 11.07 9.76 -13.97
CA HIS A 124 12.24 9.94 -14.84
C HIS A 124 12.71 8.67 -15.56
N ALA A 125 12.18 7.50 -15.19
CA ALA A 125 12.49 6.22 -15.83
C ALA A 125 11.23 5.61 -16.47
N PRO A 126 10.86 5.95 -17.70
CA PRO A 126 9.58 5.61 -18.33
C PRO A 126 9.38 4.11 -18.60
N ASN A 127 10.40 3.29 -18.40
CA ASN A 127 10.33 1.83 -18.44
C ASN A 127 10.14 1.17 -17.07
N THR A 128 9.73 1.95 -16.07
CA THR A 128 9.44 1.47 -14.72
C THR A 128 7.95 1.50 -14.41
N TYR A 129 7.57 0.69 -13.44
CA TYR A 129 6.23 0.70 -12.87
C TYR A 129 6.28 0.37 -11.38
N MET A 130 5.21 0.72 -10.65
CA MET A 130 5.02 0.37 -9.25
C MET A 130 3.58 -0.07 -9.02
N TRP A 131 3.40 -1.15 -8.26
CA TRP A 131 2.08 -1.53 -7.77
C TRP A 131 1.64 -0.60 -6.64
N ILE A 132 0.45 -0.02 -6.77
CA ILE A 132 -0.11 0.90 -5.79
C ILE A 132 -1.62 0.69 -5.67
N THR A 133 -2.21 1.21 -4.61
CA THR A 133 -3.66 1.15 -4.36
C THR A 133 -4.37 2.48 -4.54
N GLY A 134 -3.69 3.43 -5.12
CA GLY A 134 -4.16 4.77 -5.43
C GLY A 134 -3.15 5.83 -5.01
N LEU A 135 -3.21 6.95 -5.68
CA LEU A 135 -2.46 8.17 -5.35
C LEU A 135 -3.42 9.35 -5.41
N HIS A 136 -3.20 10.33 -4.55
CA HIS A 136 -3.93 11.58 -4.64
C HIS A 136 -3.68 12.27 -5.99
N SER A 137 -4.71 12.87 -6.55
CA SER A 137 -4.66 13.51 -7.89
C SER A 137 -3.52 14.53 -8.03
N ASP A 138 -3.20 15.27 -6.96
CA ASP A 138 -2.09 16.22 -6.97
C ASP A 138 -0.73 15.53 -7.05
N THR A 139 -0.57 14.38 -6.39
CA THR A 139 0.66 13.57 -6.49
C THR A 139 0.84 13.05 -7.92
N ILE A 140 -0.24 12.55 -8.54
CA ILE A 140 -0.24 12.08 -9.92
C ILE A 140 0.20 13.20 -10.87
N LYS A 141 -0.35 14.40 -10.69
CA LYS A 141 0.01 15.60 -11.50
C LYS A 141 1.45 16.03 -11.25
N GLN A 142 1.85 16.12 -9.98
CA GLN A 142 3.20 16.58 -9.59
C GLN A 142 4.30 15.72 -10.20
N TYR A 143 4.15 14.40 -10.11
CA TYR A 143 5.14 13.43 -10.62
C TYR A 143 4.85 12.95 -12.04
N GLN A 144 3.88 13.54 -12.70
CA GLN A 144 3.52 13.21 -14.09
C GLN A 144 3.29 11.71 -14.32
N LEU A 145 2.52 11.12 -13.44
CA LEU A 145 2.22 9.68 -13.47
C LEU A 145 0.91 9.39 -14.21
N LYS A 146 0.74 8.13 -14.59
CA LYS A 146 -0.50 7.55 -15.08
C LYS A 146 -0.78 6.27 -14.32
N LEU A 147 -2.03 6.13 -13.85
CA LEU A 147 -2.52 4.90 -13.24
C LEU A 147 -3.14 4.00 -14.30
N ARG A 148 -2.87 2.70 -14.24
CA ARG A 148 -3.36 1.71 -15.18
C ARG A 148 -3.78 0.42 -14.47
N GLU A 149 -4.80 -0.23 -14.98
CA GLU A 149 -5.19 -1.57 -14.56
C GLU A 149 -4.30 -2.64 -15.22
N CYS A 150 -4.07 -3.74 -14.49
CA CYS A 150 -3.49 -4.97 -15.03
C CYS A 150 -4.61 -6.01 -15.10
N SER A 151 -4.96 -6.43 -16.30
CA SER A 151 -6.20 -7.17 -16.58
C SER A 151 -6.27 -8.58 -15.98
N ASP A 152 -5.12 -9.21 -15.75
CA ASP A 152 -5.00 -10.57 -15.21
C ASP A 152 -4.57 -10.58 -13.71
N VAL A 153 -4.60 -9.41 -13.06
CA VAL A 153 -4.33 -9.27 -11.62
C VAL A 153 -5.59 -8.81 -10.91
N ASN A 154 -6.11 -9.68 -10.05
CA ASN A 154 -7.25 -9.37 -9.18
C ASN A 154 -6.82 -9.53 -7.71
N VAL A 155 -5.99 -8.60 -7.27
CA VAL A 155 -5.48 -8.52 -5.91
C VAL A 155 -6.03 -7.28 -5.25
N THR A 156 -6.54 -7.45 -4.05
CA THR A 156 -7.13 -6.37 -3.26
C THR A 156 -6.20 -5.99 -2.11
N ASP A 157 -6.05 -4.71 -1.89
CA ASP A 157 -5.42 -4.12 -0.72
C ASP A 157 -6.48 -3.75 0.31
N LEU A 158 -6.24 -4.13 1.55
CA LEU A 158 -7.11 -3.86 2.68
C LEU A 158 -6.42 -2.86 3.61
N GLY A 159 -6.98 -1.67 3.75
CA GLY A 159 -6.54 -0.67 4.71
C GLY A 159 -7.27 -0.79 6.05
N TYR A 160 -6.52 -0.72 7.14
CA TYR A 160 -7.06 -0.77 8.50
C TYR A 160 -6.49 0.33 9.38
N LEU A 161 -7.33 0.83 10.25
CA LEU A 161 -6.97 1.69 11.38
C LEU A 161 -6.94 0.82 12.62
N VAL A 162 -5.85 0.90 13.40
CA VAL A 162 -5.66 0.09 14.61
C VAL A 162 -5.29 0.98 15.79
N TYR A 163 -5.81 0.66 16.97
CA TYR A 163 -5.55 1.39 18.22
C TYR A 163 -5.75 0.47 19.42
N ALA A 164 -5.19 0.86 20.55
CA ALA A 164 -5.28 0.04 21.76
C ALA A 164 -6.71 -0.07 22.29
N SER A 165 -7.12 -1.29 22.71
CA SER A 165 -8.47 -1.54 23.21
C SER A 165 -8.73 -1.02 24.63
N ASP A 166 -7.68 -0.92 25.43
CA ASP A 166 -7.71 -0.64 26.87
C ASP A 166 -7.36 0.82 27.23
N LYS A 167 -7.12 1.66 26.23
CA LYS A 167 -6.78 3.06 26.43
C LYS A 167 -7.70 3.98 25.62
N LYS A 168 -8.13 5.06 26.27
CA LYS A 168 -8.85 6.11 25.57
C LYS A 168 -7.87 6.90 24.69
N LEU A 169 -8.25 7.13 23.44
CA LEU A 169 -7.49 7.98 22.53
C LEU A 169 -7.48 9.44 23.01
N SER A 170 -6.44 10.17 22.66
CA SER A 170 -6.45 11.62 22.86
C SER A 170 -7.51 12.27 21.97
N TRP A 171 -8.00 13.44 22.36
CA TRP A 171 -9.02 14.16 21.59
C TRP A 171 -8.59 14.38 20.12
N SER A 172 -7.33 14.70 19.89
CA SER A 172 -6.80 14.90 18.52
C SER A 172 -6.80 13.62 17.71
N THR A 173 -6.46 12.49 18.33
CA THR A 173 -6.46 11.17 17.67
C THR A 173 -7.87 10.68 17.40
N GLU A 174 -8.83 10.89 18.33
CA GLU A 174 -10.25 10.58 18.07
C GLU A 174 -10.78 11.37 16.86
N LYS A 175 -10.47 12.67 16.78
CA LYS A 175 -10.87 13.51 15.65
C LYS A 175 -10.24 13.08 14.32
N LEU A 176 -8.98 12.65 14.35
CA LEU A 176 -8.31 12.11 13.18
C LEU A 176 -8.98 10.81 12.72
N LEU A 177 -9.22 9.87 13.64
CA LEU A 177 -9.90 8.61 13.37
C LEU A 177 -11.28 8.84 12.75
N ASP A 178 -12.11 9.71 13.37
CA ASP A 178 -13.43 10.05 12.85
C ASP A 178 -13.38 10.59 11.41
N LYS A 179 -12.42 11.49 11.14
CA LYS A 179 -12.25 12.04 9.80
C LYS A 179 -11.81 10.99 8.79
N MET A 180 -10.88 10.13 9.17
CA MET A 180 -10.39 9.08 8.27
C MET A 180 -11.48 8.09 7.91
N LEU A 181 -12.35 7.73 8.85
CA LEU A 181 -13.48 6.83 8.60
C LEU A 181 -14.58 7.46 7.72
N GLN A 182 -14.61 8.81 7.61
CA GLN A 182 -15.57 9.53 6.78
C GLN A 182 -15.06 9.79 5.35
N VAL A 183 -13.77 9.60 5.08
CA VAL A 183 -13.22 9.84 3.74
C VAL A 183 -13.69 8.73 2.79
N ASP A 184 -14.36 9.12 1.73
CA ASP A 184 -14.66 8.22 0.62
C ASP A 184 -13.42 8.10 -0.28
N TRP A 185 -12.75 6.98 -0.17
CA TRP A 185 -11.55 6.69 -0.94
C TRP A 185 -11.84 6.14 -2.34
N THR A 186 -13.10 6.08 -2.76
CA THR A 186 -13.48 5.57 -4.08
C THR A 186 -13.36 6.62 -5.19
N GLU A 187 -13.36 7.91 -4.84
CA GLU A 187 -13.38 9.00 -5.80
C GLU A 187 -12.02 9.37 -6.45
N ASP A 188 -10.89 8.92 -5.89
CA ASP A 188 -9.55 9.34 -6.34
C ASP A 188 -8.94 8.47 -7.48
N ILE A 189 -9.72 7.62 -8.15
CA ILE A 189 -9.23 6.68 -9.18
C ILE A 189 -9.61 7.13 -10.62
N SER A 190 -9.93 8.38 -10.84
CA SER A 190 -10.24 8.88 -12.20
C SER A 190 -9.07 9.58 -12.89
#